data_d1f057270725013163216e93afe1434d
#
_entry.id   d1f057270725013163216e93afe1434d
#
_cell.length_a   1.000
_cell.length_b   1.000
_cell.length_c   1.000
_cell.angle_alpha   90.00
_cell.angle_beta   90.00
_cell.angle_gamma   90.00
#
_symmetry.space_group_name_H-M   'P 1'
#
loop_
_entity.id
_entity.type
_entity.pdbx_description
1 polymer ?
#
loop_
_entity_poly.entity_id
_entity_poly.type
_entity_poly.pdbx_seq_one_letter_code
_entity_poly.pdbx_strand_id
1 'polypeptide(L)'
;MIKAFFLLGLLSFLGASSSQAGVFNIPEFVDYQSWAFGLEPEITFDTFEKGGGGFGSNAKFTYGLTPLSNLQIGIGTGAGSRGFRVGGTYSFDFIPDMEGQVGLGVAAQGYYIKLHDASARTEGLLYPYVHKSFGIRNGMILDPYVAVPFGMAFHSGTYRTVMQGVIGTAIRTNEHVRLHLETGFNIKDYDSTLSLGISYRD
;
A
#
# COMPACT_ATOMS: atom_id res chain seq x y z
N MET A 1 -14.18 20.01 22.27
CA MET A 1 -13.29 20.86 21.45
C MET A 1 -12.30 20.06 20.60
N ILE A 2 -11.76 18.93 21.02
CA ILE A 2 -10.76 18.12 20.23
C ILE A 2 -11.33 17.58 18.90
N LYS A 3 -12.61 17.27 18.81
CA LYS A 3 -13.25 16.75 17.57
C LYS A 3 -13.29 17.76 16.41
N ALA A 4 -13.35 19.06 16.71
CA ALA A 4 -13.39 20.12 15.70
C ALA A 4 -12.02 20.39 15.08
N PHE A 5 -10.94 20.22 15.82
CA PHE A 5 -9.57 20.39 15.31
C PHE A 5 -9.16 19.28 14.35
N PHE A 6 -9.64 18.05 14.57
CA PHE A 6 -9.36 16.92 13.67
C PHE A 6 -10.07 17.11 12.31
N LEU A 7 -11.30 17.65 12.33
CA LEU A 7 -12.06 17.89 11.10
C LEU A 7 -11.50 19.08 10.29
N LEU A 8 -11.03 20.14 10.98
CA LEU A 8 -10.38 21.28 10.31
C LEU A 8 -9.00 20.91 9.73
N GLY A 9 -8.24 20.04 10.40
CA GLY A 9 -6.98 19.50 9.88
C GLY A 9 -7.19 18.66 8.60
N LEU A 10 -8.27 17.88 8.54
CA LEU A 10 -8.61 17.08 7.36
C LEU A 10 -9.08 17.95 6.18
N LEU A 11 -9.80 19.02 6.45
CA LEU A 11 -10.32 19.95 5.43
C LEU A 11 -9.24 20.89 4.86
N SER A 12 -8.22 21.24 5.63
CA SER A 12 -7.08 22.03 5.12
C SER A 12 -6.16 21.26 4.19
N PHE A 13 -6.17 19.90 4.23
CA PHE A 13 -5.50 19.07 3.24
C PHE A 13 -6.23 18.98 1.90
N LEU A 14 -7.53 19.28 1.84
CA LEU A 14 -8.32 19.22 0.60
C LEU A 14 -8.16 20.45 -0.30
N GLY A 15 -7.44 21.48 0.14
CA GLY A 15 -7.22 22.72 -0.59
C GLY A 15 -5.86 22.86 -1.29
N ALA A 16 -4.94 21.90 -1.17
CA ALA A 16 -3.65 21.92 -1.84
C ALA A 16 -3.74 21.22 -3.20
N SER A 17 -3.62 22.02 -4.25
CA SER A 17 -3.60 21.58 -5.64
C SER A 17 -2.57 20.48 -5.93
N SER A 18 -3.05 19.42 -6.55
CA SER A 18 -2.39 18.45 -7.45
C SER A 18 -1.03 17.88 -7.06
N SER A 19 -1.02 16.69 -6.55
CA SER A 19 0.07 15.74 -6.65
C SER A 19 -0.35 14.33 -6.21
N GLN A 20 0.40 13.32 -6.54
CA GLN A 20 -0.15 12.00 -6.83
C GLN A 20 0.66 10.81 -6.39
N ALA A 21 0.08 9.69 -6.40
CA ALA A 21 0.28 8.48 -5.69
C ALA A 21 0.94 7.32 -6.41
N GLY A 22 1.72 6.57 -5.77
CA GLY A 22 2.03 5.19 -6.03
C GLY A 22 1.98 4.45 -4.73
N VAL A 23 1.24 3.40 -4.61
CA VAL A 23 1.00 2.78 -3.35
C VAL A 23 1.38 1.33 -3.32
N PHE A 24 1.98 0.99 -2.24
CA PHE A 24 2.12 -0.39 -1.83
C PHE A 24 1.49 -0.58 -0.48
N ASN A 25 0.48 -1.34 -0.47
CA ASN A 25 -0.01 -1.89 0.76
C ASN A 25 0.77 -3.13 1.07
N ILE A 26 1.34 -3.17 2.24
CA ILE A 26 1.70 -4.44 2.83
C ILE A 26 0.47 -5.31 2.81
N PRO A 27 0.63 -6.59 2.48
CA PRO A 27 -0.46 -7.50 2.36
C PRO A 27 -1.32 -7.43 3.59
N GLU A 28 -2.58 -7.21 3.38
CA GLU A 28 -3.55 -7.42 4.41
C GLU A 28 -3.45 -8.88 4.84
N PHE A 29 -3.08 -9.12 6.11
CA PHE A 29 -3.05 -10.48 6.62
C PHE A 29 -4.48 -10.99 6.73
N VAL A 30 -4.79 -11.95 5.89
CA VAL A 30 -6.06 -12.65 5.84
C VAL A 30 -5.84 -14.05 6.37
N ASP A 31 -6.76 -14.53 7.18
CA ASP A 31 -6.69 -15.87 7.75
C ASP A 31 -6.67 -16.95 6.65
N TYR A 32 -6.14 -18.13 6.96
CA TYR A 32 -6.07 -19.24 6.02
C TYR A 32 -7.44 -19.60 5.43
N GLN A 33 -7.51 -19.67 4.11
CA GLN A 33 -8.73 -19.92 3.32
C GLN A 33 -9.80 -18.81 3.40
N SER A 34 -9.51 -17.69 4.03
CA SER A 34 -10.36 -16.49 4.02
C SER A 34 -9.95 -15.54 2.92
N TRP A 35 -10.77 -14.52 2.69
CA TRP A 35 -10.51 -13.49 1.70
C TRP A 35 -10.80 -12.10 2.23
N ALA A 36 -10.21 -11.10 1.59
CA ALA A 36 -10.54 -9.70 1.81
C ALA A 36 -10.64 -8.95 0.49
N PHE A 37 -11.52 -7.95 0.46
CA PHE A 37 -11.63 -6.99 -0.63
C PHE A 37 -11.42 -5.59 -0.08
N GLY A 38 -10.53 -4.81 -0.71
CA GLY A 38 -10.19 -3.47 -0.30
C GLY A 38 -10.38 -2.43 -1.41
N LEU A 39 -10.73 -1.23 -1.00
CA LEU A 39 -10.73 -0.02 -1.82
C LEU A 39 -9.81 1.01 -1.19
N GLU A 40 -8.99 1.67 -2.00
CA GLU A 40 -7.92 2.50 -1.53
C GLU A 40 -7.68 3.69 -2.44
N PRO A 41 -8.27 4.84 -2.10
CA PRO A 41 -7.84 6.13 -2.63
C PRO A 41 -6.38 6.40 -2.24
N GLU A 42 -5.65 6.92 -3.17
CA GLU A 42 -4.23 7.18 -3.02
C GLU A 42 -3.83 8.56 -3.59
N ILE A 43 -2.80 9.17 -3.02
CA ILE A 43 -2.18 10.42 -3.45
C ILE A 43 -0.67 10.22 -3.63
N THR A 44 -0.01 10.59 -4.78
CA THR A 44 1.45 10.70 -4.98
C THR A 44 1.90 12.16 -4.91
N PHE A 45 3.01 12.41 -4.30
CA PHE A 45 3.56 13.76 -4.15
C PHE A 45 4.72 14.02 -5.12
N ASP A 46 5.38 12.98 -5.59
CA ASP A 46 6.49 13.04 -6.53
C ASP A 46 6.47 11.78 -7.36
N THR A 47 6.66 11.88 -8.66
CA THR A 47 6.69 10.74 -9.56
C THR A 47 8.06 10.58 -10.19
N PHE A 48 8.48 9.34 -10.29
CA PHE A 48 9.64 8.90 -11.03
C PHE A 48 9.67 9.41 -12.49
N GLU A 49 8.53 9.56 -13.09
CA GLU A 49 8.37 10.10 -14.43
C GLU A 49 7.81 11.52 -14.32
N LYS A 50 8.39 12.46 -15.06
CA LYS A 50 8.11 13.92 -15.04
C LYS A 50 6.65 14.32 -15.28
N GLY A 51 5.71 13.43 -15.03
CA GLY A 51 4.27 13.63 -15.24
C GLY A 51 3.52 14.32 -14.11
N GLY A 52 4.23 14.78 -13.10
CA GLY A 52 3.60 15.39 -11.92
C GLY A 52 2.80 14.40 -11.08
N GLY A 53 2.38 14.82 -9.95
CA GLY A 53 1.57 14.06 -9.05
C GLY A 53 0.06 13.91 -9.45
N GLY A 54 -1.00 13.33 -8.66
CA GLY A 54 -2.49 13.20 -8.82
C GLY A 54 -3.12 12.22 -7.87
N PHE A 55 -4.37 12.16 -8.01
CA PHE A 55 -5.22 11.28 -7.25
C PHE A 55 -5.48 9.98 -8.02
N GLY A 56 -5.39 8.86 -7.34
CA GLY A 56 -5.70 7.54 -7.86
C GLY A 56 -6.60 6.75 -6.94
N SER A 57 -7.02 5.60 -7.42
CA SER A 57 -7.81 4.65 -6.63
C SER A 57 -7.42 3.22 -7.01
N ASN A 58 -7.34 2.36 -6.01
CA ASN A 58 -7.05 0.94 -6.18
C ASN A 58 -8.15 0.09 -5.59
N ALA A 59 -8.43 -1.01 -6.25
CA ALA A 59 -9.19 -2.12 -5.71
C ALA A 59 -8.26 -3.33 -5.54
N LYS A 60 -8.39 -4.03 -4.43
CA LYS A 60 -7.55 -5.18 -4.05
C LYS A 60 -8.41 -6.36 -3.65
N PHE A 61 -7.97 -7.53 -4.02
CA PHE A 61 -8.49 -8.80 -3.53
C PHE A 61 -7.32 -9.59 -2.92
N THR A 62 -7.48 -10.00 -1.68
CA THR A 62 -6.46 -10.77 -0.94
C THR A 62 -7.04 -12.12 -0.54
N TYR A 63 -6.25 -13.17 -0.65
CA TYR A 63 -6.60 -14.53 -0.25
C TYR A 63 -5.51 -15.15 0.61
N GLY A 64 -5.90 -15.73 1.75
CA GLY A 64 -5.01 -16.44 2.69
C GLY A 64 -4.66 -17.83 2.15
N LEU A 65 -3.44 -17.99 1.64
CA LEU A 65 -2.95 -19.28 1.10
C LEU A 65 -2.49 -20.24 2.17
N THR A 66 -1.85 -19.71 3.20
CA THR A 66 -1.41 -20.47 4.41
C THR A 66 -1.57 -19.56 5.63
N PRO A 67 -1.43 -20.07 6.86
CA PRO A 67 -1.44 -19.20 8.04
C PRO A 67 -0.36 -18.11 8.06
N LEU A 68 0.66 -18.22 7.20
CA LEU A 68 1.80 -17.31 7.13
C LEU A 68 1.95 -16.63 5.77
N SER A 69 1.06 -16.90 4.81
CA SER A 69 1.21 -16.34 3.47
C SER A 69 -0.11 -15.94 2.81
N ASN A 70 -0.07 -14.85 2.06
CA ASN A 70 -1.20 -14.30 1.34
C ASN A 70 -0.85 -14.03 -0.14
N LEU A 71 -1.85 -14.15 -0.98
CA LEU A 71 -1.81 -13.69 -2.36
C LEU A 71 -2.77 -12.51 -2.52
N GLN A 72 -2.29 -11.42 -3.06
CA GLN A 72 -3.10 -10.23 -3.36
C GLN A 72 -3.06 -9.95 -4.86
N ILE A 73 -4.19 -9.59 -5.42
CA ILE A 73 -4.33 -9.05 -6.78
C ILE A 73 -4.87 -7.63 -6.66
N GLY A 74 -4.28 -6.71 -7.42
CA GLY A 74 -4.66 -5.29 -7.40
C GLY A 74 -4.89 -4.74 -8.80
N ILE A 75 -5.89 -3.89 -8.91
CA ILE A 75 -6.14 -3.04 -10.08
C ILE A 75 -6.29 -1.60 -9.61
N GLY A 76 -5.82 -0.64 -10.41
CA GLY A 76 -5.91 0.77 -10.04
C GLY A 76 -5.96 1.69 -11.23
N THR A 77 -6.45 2.90 -11.01
CA THR A 77 -6.54 3.96 -12.00
C THR A 77 -6.06 5.28 -11.43
N GLY A 78 -5.68 6.19 -12.32
CA GLY A 78 -5.24 7.52 -11.95
C GLY A 78 -3.83 7.52 -11.35
N ALA A 79 -3.50 8.59 -10.68
CA ALA A 79 -2.22 8.83 -10.06
C ALA A 79 -1.14 9.32 -11.04
N GLY A 80 -1.25 10.56 -11.51
CA GLY A 80 -0.29 11.26 -12.31
C GLY A 80 -0.18 10.79 -13.72
N SER A 81 1.01 10.39 -14.08
CA SER A 81 1.29 9.82 -15.39
C SER A 81 0.60 8.46 -15.63
N ARG A 82 0.06 7.83 -14.57
CA ARG A 82 -0.56 6.50 -14.66
C ARG A 82 -2.03 6.56 -15.07
N GLY A 83 -2.39 5.93 -16.17
CA GLY A 83 -3.77 5.72 -16.57
C GLY A 83 -4.41 4.50 -15.92
N PHE A 84 -3.64 3.41 -15.81
CA PHE A 84 -4.12 2.13 -15.30
C PHE A 84 -2.96 1.28 -14.75
N ARG A 85 -3.21 0.49 -13.72
CA ARG A 85 -2.27 -0.53 -13.24
C ARG A 85 -2.97 -1.84 -12.90
N VAL A 86 -2.28 -2.95 -13.06
CA VAL A 86 -2.71 -4.28 -12.64
C VAL A 86 -1.49 -5.09 -12.21
N GLY A 87 -1.66 -5.88 -11.17
CA GLY A 87 -0.56 -6.73 -10.69
C GLY A 87 -0.95 -7.55 -9.48
N GLY A 88 0.05 -8.14 -8.86
CA GLY A 88 -0.14 -8.96 -7.68
C GLY A 88 1.04 -8.93 -6.74
N THR A 89 0.78 -9.35 -5.52
CA THR A 89 1.74 -9.43 -4.43
C THR A 89 1.57 -10.77 -3.73
N TYR A 90 2.67 -11.48 -3.55
CA TYR A 90 2.73 -12.64 -2.65
C TYR A 90 3.53 -12.25 -1.42
N SER A 91 2.99 -12.49 -0.23
CA SER A 91 3.64 -12.21 1.04
C SER A 91 3.80 -13.45 1.87
N PHE A 92 4.88 -13.47 2.67
CA PHE A 92 5.21 -14.56 3.55
C PHE A 92 5.86 -14.03 4.83
N ASP A 93 5.29 -14.42 5.99
CA ASP A 93 5.87 -14.17 7.30
C ASP A 93 6.76 -15.36 7.70
N PHE A 94 8.07 -15.16 7.70
CA PHE A 94 9.00 -16.17 8.18
C PHE A 94 9.16 -16.14 9.70
N ILE A 95 8.81 -15.03 10.36
CA ILE A 95 8.62 -14.92 11.81
C ILE A 95 7.24 -14.30 12.03
N PRO A 96 6.25 -15.06 12.51
CA PRO A 96 4.92 -14.53 12.76
C PRO A 96 4.91 -13.55 13.92
N ASP A 97 3.98 -12.61 13.90
CA ASP A 97 3.69 -11.72 15.02
C ASP A 97 3.05 -12.55 16.16
N MET A 98 3.73 -12.58 17.30
CA MET A 98 3.25 -13.24 18.52
C MET A 98 3.44 -12.31 19.71
N GLU A 99 2.81 -12.65 20.84
CA GLU A 99 3.00 -11.91 22.08
C GLU A 99 4.51 -11.82 22.44
N GLY A 100 5.00 -10.59 22.62
CA GLY A 100 6.38 -10.33 22.99
C GLY A 100 7.39 -10.28 21.83
N GLN A 101 7.02 -10.62 20.59
CA GLN A 101 7.91 -10.50 19.43
C GLN A 101 7.22 -9.77 18.26
N VAL A 102 8.01 -9.17 17.40
CA VAL A 102 7.54 -8.55 16.14
C VAL A 102 7.46 -9.59 15.04
N GLY A 103 6.51 -9.42 14.13
CA GLY A 103 6.45 -10.18 12.90
C GLY A 103 7.49 -9.66 11.89
N LEU A 104 8.14 -10.60 11.19
CA LEU A 104 9.08 -10.31 10.10
C LEU A 104 8.66 -11.09 8.86
N GLY A 105 8.57 -10.39 7.75
CA GLY A 105 8.17 -11.02 6.51
C GLY A 105 8.82 -10.41 5.29
N VAL A 106 8.53 -11.02 4.16
CA VAL A 106 8.92 -10.55 2.84
C VAL A 106 7.74 -10.69 1.89
N ALA A 107 7.54 -9.69 1.02
CA ALA A 107 6.62 -9.81 -0.09
C ALA A 107 7.34 -9.66 -1.42
N ALA A 108 6.86 -10.37 -2.44
CA ALA A 108 7.27 -10.21 -3.83
C ALA A 108 6.10 -9.63 -4.61
N GLN A 109 6.35 -8.56 -5.35
CA GLN A 109 5.32 -7.84 -6.08
C GLN A 109 5.69 -7.65 -7.53
N GLY A 110 4.69 -7.76 -8.42
CA GLY A 110 4.81 -7.45 -9.84
C GLY A 110 3.61 -6.63 -10.32
N TYR A 111 3.88 -5.51 -11.01
CA TYR A 111 2.85 -4.66 -11.61
C TYR A 111 3.16 -4.30 -13.05
N TYR A 112 2.11 -4.28 -13.85
CA TYR A 112 2.06 -3.64 -15.15
C TYR A 112 1.30 -2.31 -14.99
N ILE A 113 1.90 -1.23 -15.47
CA ILE A 113 1.39 0.13 -15.36
C ILE A 113 1.33 0.72 -16.76
N LYS A 114 0.13 1.10 -17.21
CA LYS A 114 -0.05 1.86 -18.44
C LYS A 114 -0.06 3.35 -18.11
N LEU A 115 0.76 4.11 -18.81
CA LEU A 115 0.86 5.56 -18.65
C LEU A 115 -0.12 6.29 -19.57
N HIS A 116 -0.42 7.55 -19.29
CA HIS A 116 -1.33 8.35 -20.11
C HIS A 116 -0.79 8.65 -21.51
N ASP A 117 0.53 8.69 -21.70
CA ASP A 117 1.21 8.85 -22.99
C ASP A 117 1.20 7.58 -23.87
N ALA A 118 0.42 6.58 -23.50
CA ALA A 118 0.31 5.26 -24.10
C ALA A 118 1.55 4.35 -23.93
N SER A 119 2.60 4.80 -23.26
CA SER A 119 3.73 3.93 -22.87
C SER A 119 3.34 2.98 -21.73
N ALA A 120 4.19 2.00 -21.45
CA ALA A 120 3.98 1.05 -20.37
C ALA A 120 5.24 0.90 -19.52
N ARG A 121 5.03 0.69 -18.21
CA ARG A 121 6.06 0.37 -17.23
C ARG A 121 5.72 -0.97 -16.56
N THR A 122 6.72 -1.82 -16.38
CA THR A 122 6.59 -3.05 -15.60
C THR A 122 7.53 -2.97 -14.42
N GLU A 123 7.05 -3.37 -13.24
CA GLU A 123 7.80 -3.34 -12.00
C GLU A 123 7.85 -4.71 -11.36
N GLY A 124 9.01 -5.03 -10.78
CA GLY A 124 9.20 -6.19 -9.92
C GLY A 124 9.93 -5.77 -8.65
N LEU A 125 9.33 -5.98 -7.50
CA LEU A 125 9.82 -5.49 -6.21
C LEU A 125 9.82 -6.59 -5.15
N LEU A 126 10.78 -6.50 -4.24
CA LEU A 126 10.82 -7.25 -2.99
C LEU A 126 10.59 -6.28 -1.82
N TYR A 127 9.81 -6.71 -0.85
CA TYR A 127 9.39 -5.94 0.33
C TYR A 127 9.76 -6.67 1.61
N PRO A 128 10.95 -6.54 2.15
CA PRO A 128 11.16 -6.88 3.55
C PRO A 128 10.33 -5.93 4.42
N TYR A 129 9.62 -6.49 5.39
CA TYR A 129 8.79 -5.72 6.30
C TYR A 129 8.83 -6.25 7.72
N VAL A 130 8.54 -5.34 8.64
CA VAL A 130 8.35 -5.60 10.07
C VAL A 130 6.97 -5.09 10.46
N HIS A 131 6.23 -5.88 11.22
CA HIS A 131 4.91 -5.48 11.73
C HIS A 131 4.69 -5.92 13.17
N LYS A 132 3.71 -5.29 13.83
CA LYS A 132 3.32 -5.65 15.20
C LYS A 132 1.88 -5.28 15.47
N SER A 133 1.09 -6.22 15.94
CA SER A 133 -0.30 -5.97 16.34
C SER A 133 -0.36 -5.53 17.80
N PHE A 134 -1.16 -4.50 18.07
CA PHE A 134 -1.44 -4.00 19.41
C PHE A 134 -2.94 -3.94 19.65
N GLY A 135 -3.41 -4.60 20.70
CA GLY A 135 -4.76 -4.39 21.21
C GLY A 135 -4.92 -3.00 21.80
N ILE A 136 -5.92 -2.24 21.34
CA ILE A 136 -6.30 -0.96 21.90
C ILE A 136 -7.68 -1.04 22.57
N ARG A 137 -8.12 0.05 23.19
CA ARG A 137 -9.44 0.08 23.90
C ARG A 137 -10.58 -0.29 22.95
N ASN A 138 -11.62 -0.90 23.50
CA ASN A 138 -12.85 -1.33 22.82
C ASN A 138 -12.69 -2.47 21.80
N GLY A 139 -11.68 -3.33 21.98
CA GLY A 139 -11.45 -4.49 21.11
C GLY A 139 -10.89 -4.17 19.73
N MET A 140 -10.56 -2.92 19.45
CA MET A 140 -9.85 -2.56 18.24
C MET A 140 -8.39 -3.03 18.29
N ILE A 141 -7.81 -3.37 17.13
CA ILE A 141 -6.41 -3.77 16.99
C ILE A 141 -5.75 -2.79 16.02
N LEU A 142 -4.59 -2.30 16.40
CA LEU A 142 -3.70 -1.47 15.58
C LEU A 142 -2.54 -2.33 15.10
N ASP A 143 -2.33 -2.39 13.79
CA ASP A 143 -1.29 -3.18 13.12
C ASP A 143 -0.30 -2.24 12.37
N PRO A 144 0.60 -1.53 13.08
CA PRO A 144 1.63 -0.73 12.43
C PRO A 144 2.69 -1.61 11.76
N TYR A 145 3.28 -1.08 10.69
CA TYR A 145 4.33 -1.74 9.94
C TYR A 145 5.31 -0.75 9.29
N VAL A 146 6.49 -1.25 9.01
CA VAL A 146 7.53 -0.57 8.23
C VAL A 146 8.05 -1.53 7.18
N ALA A 147 8.27 -1.03 5.96
CA ALA A 147 8.86 -1.81 4.87
C ALA A 147 9.87 -0.99 4.07
N VAL A 148 10.76 -1.69 3.38
CA VAL A 148 11.72 -1.10 2.45
C VAL A 148 11.63 -1.82 1.10
N PRO A 149 10.60 -1.52 0.29
CA PRO A 149 10.53 -2.06 -1.07
C PRO A 149 11.71 -1.64 -1.93
N PHE A 150 12.28 -2.60 -2.65
CA PHE A 150 13.35 -2.38 -3.61
C PHE A 150 13.22 -3.35 -4.77
N GLY A 151 13.70 -2.95 -5.93
CA GLY A 151 13.65 -3.80 -7.11
C GLY A 151 13.97 -3.07 -8.40
N MET A 152 13.28 -3.42 -9.47
CA MET A 152 13.52 -2.86 -10.79
C MET A 152 12.20 -2.43 -11.45
N ALA A 153 12.26 -1.30 -12.14
CA ALA A 153 11.25 -0.83 -13.07
C ALA A 153 11.83 -0.87 -14.50
N PHE A 154 11.05 -1.39 -15.43
CA PHE A 154 11.35 -1.41 -16.85
C PHE A 154 10.41 -0.48 -17.59
N HIS A 155 10.96 0.52 -18.27
CA HIS A 155 10.22 1.49 -19.05
C HIS A 155 10.99 1.87 -20.33
N SER A 156 10.31 1.88 -21.47
CA SER A 156 10.88 2.34 -22.77
C SER A 156 12.26 1.74 -23.09
N GLY A 157 12.46 0.44 -22.87
CA GLY A 157 13.72 -0.25 -23.14
C GLY A 157 14.82 -0.06 -22.10
N THR A 158 14.54 0.64 -21.00
CA THR A 158 15.52 0.95 -19.94
C THR A 158 15.10 0.33 -18.62
N TYR A 159 16.07 -0.29 -17.91
CA TYR A 159 15.91 -0.76 -16.55
C TYR A 159 16.42 0.29 -15.56
N ARG A 160 15.69 0.47 -14.46
CA ARG A 160 16.12 1.31 -13.34
C ARG A 160 15.91 0.57 -12.04
N THR A 161 16.87 0.68 -11.15
CA THR A 161 16.72 0.23 -9.76
C THR A 161 15.87 1.25 -9.02
N VAL A 162 14.85 0.77 -8.32
CA VAL A 162 13.91 1.60 -7.55
C VAL A 162 13.93 1.19 -6.09
N MET A 163 13.73 2.15 -5.18
CA MET A 163 13.67 1.91 -3.74
C MET A 163 12.79 2.95 -3.05
N GLN A 164 12.01 2.49 -2.07
CA GLN A 164 11.11 3.32 -1.27
C GLN A 164 11.23 2.97 0.21
N GLY A 165 10.94 3.90 1.10
CA GLY A 165 10.62 3.62 2.50
C GLY A 165 9.10 3.67 2.67
N VAL A 166 8.53 2.73 3.41
CA VAL A 166 7.09 2.66 3.66
C VAL A 166 6.83 2.57 5.16
N ILE A 167 5.90 3.38 5.64
CA ILE A 167 5.34 3.29 6.98
C ILE A 167 3.82 3.26 6.85
N GLY A 168 3.18 2.31 7.50
CA GLY A 168 1.75 2.19 7.45
C GLY A 168 1.16 1.60 8.72
N THR A 169 -0.16 1.59 8.77
CA THR A 169 -0.92 0.92 9.83
C THR A 169 -2.26 0.46 9.30
N ALA A 170 -2.72 -0.68 9.78
CA ALA A 170 -4.11 -1.09 9.68
C ALA A 170 -4.79 -0.98 11.03
N ILE A 171 -6.04 -0.55 11.06
CA ILE A 171 -6.89 -0.48 12.25
C ILE A 171 -8.06 -1.43 12.04
N ARG A 172 -8.07 -2.54 12.77
CA ARG A 172 -9.21 -3.46 12.81
C ARG A 172 -10.28 -2.87 13.71
N THR A 173 -11.36 -2.40 13.11
CA THR A 173 -12.48 -1.81 13.86
C THR A 173 -13.46 -2.85 14.35
N ASN A 174 -13.58 -3.98 13.66
CA ASN A 174 -14.33 -5.19 14.00
C ASN A 174 -13.77 -6.41 13.26
N GLU A 175 -14.44 -7.54 13.32
CA GLU A 175 -13.99 -8.80 12.70
C GLU A 175 -13.90 -8.71 11.15
N HIS A 176 -14.69 -7.85 10.53
CA HIS A 176 -14.81 -7.79 9.07
C HIS A 176 -14.18 -6.54 8.45
N VAL A 177 -14.06 -5.42 9.19
CA VAL A 177 -13.66 -4.13 8.61
C VAL A 177 -12.31 -3.68 9.13
N ARG A 178 -11.42 -3.31 8.21
CA ARG A 178 -10.14 -2.66 8.48
C ARG A 178 -10.04 -1.32 7.76
N LEU A 179 -9.45 -0.36 8.42
CA LEU A 179 -9.02 0.91 7.85
C LEU A 179 -7.51 0.87 7.67
N HIS A 180 -7.01 1.35 6.55
CA HIS A 180 -5.59 1.39 6.22
C HIS A 180 -5.13 2.82 6.06
N LEU A 181 -3.94 3.12 6.56
CA LEU A 181 -3.22 4.36 6.32
C LEU A 181 -1.77 3.99 6.00
N GLU A 182 -1.25 4.45 4.87
CA GLU A 182 0.12 4.19 4.46
C GLU A 182 0.75 5.44 3.85
N THR A 183 2.03 5.65 4.12
CA THR A 183 2.85 6.63 3.43
C THR A 183 4.13 5.97 2.93
N GLY A 184 4.49 6.27 1.69
CA GLY A 184 5.74 5.85 1.07
C GLY A 184 6.58 7.07 0.71
N PHE A 185 7.88 7.01 0.95
CA PHE A 185 8.83 8.07 0.58
C PHE A 185 9.87 7.55 -0.37
N ASN A 186 10.11 8.31 -1.42
CA ASN A 186 11.14 8.02 -2.40
C ASN A 186 12.53 7.98 -1.73
N ILE A 187 13.22 6.87 -1.89
CA ILE A 187 14.65 6.75 -1.54
C ILE A 187 15.47 6.78 -2.83
N LYS A 188 15.01 6.09 -3.87
CA LYS A 188 15.68 6.06 -5.17
C LYS A 188 14.70 5.78 -6.30
N ASP A 189 14.61 6.73 -7.22
CA ASP A 189 13.89 6.60 -8.50
C ASP A 189 12.48 5.99 -8.38
N TYR A 190 11.75 6.35 -7.31
CA TYR A 190 10.42 5.85 -7.04
C TYR A 190 9.43 6.97 -6.67
N ASP A 191 8.18 6.62 -6.46
CA ASP A 191 7.12 7.58 -6.14
C ASP A 191 7.03 7.81 -4.62
N SER A 192 6.72 9.04 -4.18
CA SER A 192 6.34 9.34 -2.79
C SER A 192 4.82 9.35 -2.66
N THR A 193 4.27 8.79 -1.57
CA THR A 193 2.87 8.32 -1.57
C THR A 193 2.15 8.53 -0.24
N LEU A 194 0.84 8.76 -0.30
CA LEU A 194 -0.06 8.66 0.84
C LEU A 194 -1.32 7.94 0.41
N SER A 195 -1.74 6.94 1.14
CA SER A 195 -2.99 6.25 0.91
C SER A 195 -3.84 6.11 2.15
N LEU A 196 -5.14 6.08 1.92
CA LEU A 196 -6.16 5.70 2.87
C LEU A 196 -6.95 4.56 2.24
N GLY A 197 -7.27 3.55 3.01
CA GLY A 197 -8.04 2.42 2.50
C GLY A 197 -9.06 1.91 3.49
N ILE A 198 -10.00 1.17 2.95
CA ILE A 198 -10.93 0.36 3.71
C ILE A 198 -10.98 -1.03 3.09
N SER A 199 -10.92 -2.05 3.91
CA SER A 199 -11.14 -3.42 3.44
C SER A 199 -12.19 -4.13 4.27
N TYR A 200 -12.89 -5.02 3.58
CA TYR A 200 -13.84 -5.97 4.16
C TYR A 200 -13.27 -7.38 3.99
N ARG A 201 -13.31 -8.17 5.06
CA ARG A 201 -12.89 -9.57 5.06
C ARG A 201 -14.00 -10.49 5.53
N ASP A 202 -13.96 -11.71 5.02
CA ASP A 202 -14.79 -12.81 5.49
C ASP A 202 -14.27 -13.40 6.80
#